data_bd87e9f608cd9a5b51b199f0e727b1fa
#
_entry.id   bd87e9f608cd9a5b51b199f0e727b1fa
#
_cell.length_a   1.000
_cell.length_b   1.000
_cell.length_c   1.000
_cell.angle_alpha   90.00
_cell.angle_beta   90.00
_cell.angle_gamma   90.00
#
_symmetry.space_group_name_H-M   'P 1'
#
loop_
_entity.id
_entity.type
_entity.pdbx_description
1 polymer ?
#
loop_
_entity_poly.entity_id
_entity_poly.type
_entity_poly.pdbx_seq_one_letter_code
_entity_poly.pdbx_strand_id
1 'polypeptide(L)'
;MFGVGIKKKILTEQSIYYGDVAMPKDWDIDRGKLLKNILQSAIQNKNFPLSKTWDILNTYIQDHIGVEYEINLINKSTWGNTYKPNETTIPLLNIDPVDLRNSPDFTLLYGVKVKNCMVRIHFEDNRRKGRSWDIELKDNMFIMFPSTNMYYLTNNQKDSLNFVQTITYEYI
;
A
#
# COMPACT_ATOMS: atom_id res chain seq x y z
N MET A 1 5.72 -23.60 -42.65
CA MET A 1 6.37 -22.82 -41.57
C MET A 1 5.56 -21.54 -41.37
N PHE A 2 4.69 -21.54 -40.41
CA PHE A 2 3.84 -20.41 -40.08
C PHE A 2 4.40 -19.75 -38.80
N GLY A 3 4.49 -18.46 -38.76
CA GLY A 3 4.98 -17.72 -37.59
C GLY A 3 6.35 -17.05 -37.75
N VAL A 4 7.02 -17.20 -38.90
CA VAL A 4 8.23 -16.44 -39.20
C VAL A 4 7.83 -14.96 -39.31
N GLY A 5 8.47 -14.11 -38.51
CA GLY A 5 8.16 -12.69 -38.48
C GLY A 5 7.10 -12.25 -37.47
N ILE A 6 6.45 -13.18 -36.76
CA ILE A 6 5.53 -12.83 -35.66
C ILE A 6 6.34 -12.30 -34.48
N LYS A 7 5.97 -11.12 -34.01
CA LYS A 7 6.60 -10.48 -32.86
C LYS A 7 5.57 -10.32 -31.74
N LYS A 8 5.99 -10.59 -30.51
CA LYS A 8 5.22 -10.31 -29.29
C LYS A 8 5.79 -9.05 -28.64
N LYS A 9 4.94 -8.12 -28.28
CA LYS A 9 5.29 -6.96 -27.48
C LYS A 9 4.48 -6.97 -26.20
N ILE A 10 5.15 -6.86 -25.08
CA ILE A 10 4.50 -6.63 -23.78
C ILE A 10 4.16 -5.14 -23.73
N LEU A 11 2.88 -4.82 -23.57
CA LEU A 11 2.40 -3.44 -23.51
C LEU A 11 2.45 -2.87 -22.10
N THR A 12 2.27 -3.71 -21.10
CA THR A 12 2.29 -3.31 -19.70
C THR A 12 2.67 -4.47 -18.80
N GLU A 13 3.31 -4.16 -17.69
CA GLU A 13 3.57 -5.09 -16.59
C GLU A 13 3.08 -4.47 -15.29
N GLN A 14 2.48 -5.29 -14.43
CA GLN A 14 2.08 -4.88 -13.09
C GLN A 14 2.78 -5.75 -12.06
N SER A 15 3.29 -5.13 -11.02
CA SER A 15 3.99 -5.81 -9.94
C SER A 15 3.45 -5.38 -8.59
N ILE A 16 3.45 -6.32 -7.65
CA ILE A 16 3.14 -6.09 -6.26
C ILE A 16 4.40 -6.38 -5.45
N TYR A 17 4.74 -5.45 -4.57
CA TYR A 17 5.89 -5.57 -3.68
C TYR A 17 5.37 -5.75 -2.25
N TYR A 18 5.87 -6.72 -1.53
CA TYR A 18 5.46 -6.97 -0.15
C TYR A 18 6.56 -7.64 0.65
N GLY A 19 6.54 -7.41 1.95
CA GLY A 19 7.49 -8.01 2.86
C GLY A 19 7.45 -7.36 4.23
N ASP A 20 8.25 -7.92 5.14
CA ASP A 20 8.48 -7.34 6.44
C ASP A 20 9.50 -6.21 6.36
N VAL A 21 9.27 -5.15 7.14
CA VAL A 21 10.22 -4.04 7.22
C VAL A 21 11.37 -4.44 8.13
N ALA A 22 12.53 -4.70 7.55
CA ALA A 22 13.76 -5.04 8.28
C ALA A 22 14.65 -3.78 8.37
N MET A 23 14.60 -3.10 9.51
CA MET A 23 15.40 -1.89 9.72
C MET A 23 16.86 -2.21 10.09
N PRO A 24 17.81 -1.35 9.70
CA PRO A 24 19.16 -1.38 10.22
C PRO A 24 19.17 -1.30 11.77
N LYS A 25 20.22 -1.81 12.40
CA LYS A 25 20.31 -2.04 13.84
C LYS A 25 20.00 -0.84 14.74
N ASP A 26 20.17 0.38 14.22
CA ASP A 26 19.95 1.64 14.96
C ASP A 26 18.68 2.39 14.50
N TRP A 27 17.88 1.78 13.64
CA TRP A 27 16.68 2.37 13.09
C TRP A 27 15.47 1.54 13.52
N ASP A 28 14.57 2.18 14.24
CA ASP A 28 13.34 1.55 14.69
C ASP A 28 12.13 2.41 14.32
N ILE A 29 11.08 1.74 13.85
CA ILE A 29 9.79 2.38 13.63
C ILE A 29 9.01 2.31 14.93
N ASP A 30 8.82 3.46 15.56
CA ASP A 30 7.96 3.56 16.74
C ASP A 30 6.48 3.42 16.36
N ARG A 31 6.05 2.15 16.26
CA ARG A 31 4.66 1.82 15.93
C ARG A 31 3.67 2.33 16.97
N GLY A 32 4.07 2.40 18.22
CA GLY A 32 3.25 2.99 19.29
C GLY A 32 2.94 4.46 19.04
N LYS A 33 3.91 5.22 18.57
CA LYS A 33 3.72 6.63 18.19
C LYS A 33 2.83 6.77 16.95
N LEU A 34 3.03 5.91 15.95
CA LEU A 34 2.16 5.87 14.76
C LEU A 34 0.71 5.59 15.14
N LEU A 35 0.48 4.63 16.01
CA LEU A 35 -0.84 4.27 16.50
C LEU A 35 -1.52 5.46 17.18
N LYS A 36 -0.80 6.19 18.04
CA LYS A 36 -1.30 7.39 18.68
C LYS A 36 -1.68 8.47 17.66
N ASN A 37 -0.84 8.67 16.66
CA ASN A 37 -1.11 9.65 15.59
C ASN A 37 -2.38 9.29 14.81
N ILE A 38 -2.56 8.02 14.47
CA ILE A 38 -3.76 7.53 13.78
C ILE A 38 -5.00 7.76 14.63
N LEU A 39 -4.95 7.42 15.91
CA LEU A 39 -6.08 7.63 16.84
C LEU A 39 -6.42 9.11 17.00
N GLN A 40 -5.43 9.97 17.17
CA GLN A 40 -5.65 11.41 17.27
C GLN A 40 -6.25 11.99 15.99
N SER A 41 -5.75 11.57 14.84
CA SER A 41 -6.29 11.97 13.54
C SER A 41 -7.77 11.56 13.40
N ALA A 42 -8.12 10.34 13.78
CA ALA A 42 -9.48 9.84 13.74
C ALA A 42 -10.42 10.60 14.70
N ILE A 43 -9.96 10.91 15.92
CA ILE A 43 -10.75 11.63 16.94
C ILE A 43 -10.93 13.10 16.57
N GLN A 44 -9.87 13.76 16.11
CA GLN A 44 -9.87 15.21 15.85
C GLN A 44 -10.22 15.57 14.41
N ASN A 45 -10.39 14.56 13.55
CA ASN A 45 -10.58 14.74 12.09
C ASN A 45 -9.55 15.69 11.47
N LYS A 46 -8.29 15.55 11.89
CA LYS A 46 -7.14 16.35 11.42
C LYS A 46 -6.06 15.44 10.92
N ASN A 47 -5.42 15.85 9.82
CA ASN A 47 -4.17 15.25 9.38
C ASN A 47 -3.01 15.78 10.24
N PHE A 48 -2.26 14.88 10.84
CA PHE A 48 -1.04 15.24 11.55
C PHE A 48 0.14 15.24 10.58
N PRO A 49 1.08 16.18 10.77
CA PRO A 49 2.28 16.19 9.96
C PRO A 49 3.07 14.90 10.14
N LEU A 50 3.79 14.51 9.11
CA LEU A 50 4.68 13.36 9.13
C LEU A 50 5.62 13.44 10.33
N SER A 51 5.63 12.40 11.13
CA SER A 51 6.60 12.27 12.21
C SER A 51 7.91 11.71 11.65
N LYS A 52 9.00 11.86 12.41
CA LYS A 52 10.30 11.27 12.09
C LYS A 52 10.20 9.75 11.81
N THR A 53 9.24 9.08 12.40
CA THR A 53 8.99 7.65 12.18
C THR A 53 8.49 7.36 10.77
N TRP A 54 7.69 8.27 10.18
CA TRP A 54 7.26 8.16 8.79
C TRP A 54 8.41 8.36 7.82
N ASP A 55 9.30 9.29 8.12
CA ASP A 55 10.47 9.52 7.30
C ASP A 55 11.37 8.28 7.27
N ILE A 56 11.51 7.56 8.38
CA ILE A 56 12.26 6.31 8.45
C ILE A 56 11.62 5.25 7.57
N LEU A 57 10.32 5.03 7.67
CA LEU A 57 9.60 4.07 6.82
C LEU A 57 9.71 4.45 5.35
N ASN A 58 9.49 5.71 5.04
CA ASN A 58 9.59 6.23 3.67
C ASN A 58 11.00 6.04 3.09
N THR A 59 12.03 6.35 3.86
CA THR A 59 13.43 6.13 3.45
C THR A 59 13.70 4.64 3.22
N TYR A 60 13.23 3.77 4.10
CA TYR A 60 13.35 2.33 3.91
C TYR A 60 12.74 1.86 2.58
N ILE A 61 11.53 2.30 2.28
CA ILE A 61 10.84 1.92 1.04
C ILE A 61 11.58 2.45 -0.19
N GLN A 62 12.02 3.71 -0.16
CA GLN A 62 12.79 4.30 -1.26
C GLN A 62 14.11 3.58 -1.48
N ASP A 63 14.83 3.24 -0.42
CA ASP A 63 16.14 2.61 -0.53
C ASP A 63 16.05 1.13 -0.94
N HIS A 64 15.12 0.38 -0.38
CA HIS A 64 15.02 -1.05 -0.65
C HIS A 64 14.24 -1.38 -1.91
N ILE A 65 13.12 -0.73 -2.15
CA ILE A 65 12.35 -0.96 -3.38
C ILE A 65 12.91 -0.12 -4.53
N GLY A 66 13.17 1.14 -4.27
CA GLY A 66 13.67 2.05 -5.30
C GLY A 66 15.01 1.62 -5.87
N VAL A 67 15.96 1.27 -5.02
CA VAL A 67 17.30 0.85 -5.45
C VAL A 67 17.27 -0.55 -6.07
N GLU A 68 16.61 -1.51 -5.43
CA GLU A 68 16.59 -2.91 -5.91
C GLU A 68 15.86 -3.08 -7.24
N TYR A 69 14.78 -2.34 -7.45
CA TYR A 69 13.95 -2.43 -8.66
C TYR A 69 14.12 -1.25 -9.61
N GLU A 70 15.11 -0.39 -9.35
CA GLU A 70 15.41 0.79 -10.17
C GLU A 70 14.17 1.73 -10.35
N ILE A 71 13.39 1.87 -9.29
CA ILE A 71 12.21 2.74 -9.25
C ILE A 71 12.50 3.94 -8.35
N ASN A 72 12.52 5.13 -8.91
CA ASN A 72 12.68 6.35 -8.11
C ASN A 72 11.32 6.78 -7.56
N LEU A 73 11.08 6.52 -6.28
CA LEU A 73 9.81 6.77 -5.60
C LEU A 73 9.84 8.11 -4.88
N ILE A 74 8.81 8.92 -5.12
CA ILE A 74 8.59 10.19 -4.43
C ILE A 74 7.28 10.08 -3.64
N ASN A 75 7.35 10.32 -2.33
CA ASN A 75 6.17 10.33 -1.49
C ASN A 75 5.21 11.45 -1.93
N LYS A 76 3.95 11.11 -2.13
CA LYS A 76 2.90 12.06 -2.50
C LYS A 76 2.01 12.40 -1.31
N SER A 77 1.54 11.39 -0.61
CA SER A 77 0.70 11.58 0.58
C SER A 77 0.78 10.38 1.51
N THR A 78 0.39 10.60 2.76
CA THR A 78 0.29 9.54 3.75
C THR A 78 -0.83 9.84 4.74
N TRP A 79 -1.55 8.80 5.15
CA TRP A 79 -2.61 8.91 6.16
C TRP A 79 -2.80 7.59 6.89
N GLY A 80 -3.37 7.68 8.08
CA GLY A 80 -3.72 6.52 8.90
C GLY A 80 -5.19 6.17 8.81
N ASN A 81 -5.47 4.88 8.85
CA ASN A 81 -6.82 4.34 8.88
C ASN A 81 -7.02 3.38 10.04
N THR A 82 -8.23 3.40 10.59
CA THR A 82 -8.70 2.41 11.55
C THR A 82 -9.83 1.61 10.91
N TYR A 83 -9.78 0.29 11.07
CA TYR A 83 -10.82 -0.61 10.57
C TYR A 83 -11.48 -1.30 11.74
N LYS A 84 -12.82 -1.20 11.81
CA LYS A 84 -13.62 -1.75 12.90
C LYS A 84 -13.66 -3.27 12.89
N PRO A 85 -13.96 -3.91 14.02
CA PRO A 85 -14.19 -5.35 14.06
C PRO A 85 -15.22 -5.79 13.02
N ASN A 86 -14.95 -6.89 12.33
CA ASN A 86 -15.79 -7.47 11.28
C ASN A 86 -16.09 -6.53 10.10
N GLU A 87 -15.34 -5.44 9.95
CA GLU A 87 -15.50 -4.52 8.84
C GLU A 87 -14.84 -5.06 7.56
N THR A 88 -15.58 -5.01 6.47
CA THR A 88 -15.01 -5.06 5.12
C THR A 88 -15.26 -3.70 4.47
N THR A 89 -14.20 -3.08 3.97
CA THR A 89 -14.32 -1.77 3.33
C THR A 89 -15.13 -1.85 2.04
N ILE A 90 -15.68 -0.72 1.61
CA ILE A 90 -16.07 -0.54 0.22
C ILE A 90 -14.83 -0.64 -0.68
N PRO A 91 -15.01 -0.80 -2.00
CA PRO A 91 -13.86 -0.73 -2.92
C PRO A 91 -13.08 0.56 -2.73
N LEU A 92 -11.77 0.44 -2.51
CA LEU A 92 -10.87 1.56 -2.34
C LEU A 92 -10.03 1.75 -3.60
N LEU A 93 -9.89 2.99 -4.03
CA LEU A 93 -9.12 3.35 -5.21
C LEU A 93 -8.45 4.71 -4.95
N ASN A 94 -7.14 4.78 -5.09
CA ASN A 94 -6.36 5.97 -4.78
C ASN A 94 -5.97 6.77 -6.03
N ILE A 95 -6.75 6.67 -7.08
CA ILE A 95 -6.62 7.51 -8.27
C ILE A 95 -7.91 8.31 -8.49
N ASP A 96 -7.76 9.45 -9.15
CA ASP A 96 -8.88 10.17 -9.72
C ASP A 96 -9.00 9.80 -11.21
N PRO A 97 -10.07 9.10 -11.61
CA PRO A 97 -10.25 8.71 -13.02
C PRO A 97 -10.32 9.87 -13.99
N VAL A 98 -10.65 11.06 -13.49
CA VAL A 98 -10.73 12.30 -14.32
C VAL A 98 -9.37 12.99 -14.40
N ASP A 99 -8.50 12.78 -13.42
CA ASP A 99 -7.18 13.40 -13.34
C ASP A 99 -6.07 12.37 -13.04
N LEU A 100 -5.89 11.44 -13.97
CA LEU A 100 -4.87 10.41 -13.84
C LEU A 100 -3.45 10.97 -13.75
N ARG A 101 -3.20 12.10 -14.41
CA ARG A 101 -1.88 12.73 -14.45
C ARG A 101 -1.38 13.15 -13.06
N ASN A 102 -2.30 13.60 -12.20
CA ASN A 102 -1.97 14.02 -10.83
C ASN A 102 -2.26 12.94 -9.79
N SER A 103 -2.72 11.77 -10.21
CA SER A 103 -2.92 10.63 -9.33
C SER A 103 -1.60 9.92 -9.01
N PRO A 104 -1.48 9.27 -7.84
CA PRO A 104 -0.28 8.52 -7.50
C PRO A 104 -0.12 7.27 -8.37
N ASP A 105 1.12 6.84 -8.53
CA ASP A 105 1.46 5.61 -9.28
C ASP A 105 1.34 4.37 -8.42
N PHE A 106 1.76 4.45 -7.16
CA PHE A 106 1.73 3.34 -6.21
C PHE A 106 1.01 3.68 -4.92
N THR A 107 0.33 2.68 -4.38
CA THR A 107 -0.26 2.69 -3.05
C THR A 107 0.47 1.66 -2.19
N LEU A 108 0.86 2.07 -1.00
CA LEU A 108 1.48 1.21 0.00
C LEU A 108 0.60 1.17 1.25
N LEU A 109 0.38 -0.03 1.76
CA LEU A 109 -0.26 -0.29 3.05
C LEU A 109 0.79 -0.81 4.02
N TYR A 110 0.88 -0.20 5.19
CA TYR A 110 1.76 -0.62 6.27
C TYR A 110 0.96 -1.01 7.50
N GLY A 111 1.21 -2.23 8.00
CA GLY A 111 0.58 -2.76 9.21
C GLY A 111 1.19 -2.15 10.47
N VAL A 112 0.51 -1.19 11.08
CA VAL A 112 0.93 -0.55 12.34
C VAL A 112 0.61 -1.44 13.53
N LYS A 113 -0.64 -1.85 13.64
CA LYS A 113 -1.13 -2.86 14.58
C LYS A 113 -2.33 -3.55 13.94
N VAL A 114 -2.09 -4.73 13.42
CA VAL A 114 -3.08 -5.49 12.66
C VAL A 114 -3.09 -6.95 13.07
N LYS A 115 -4.24 -7.54 13.02
CA LYS A 115 -4.44 -8.98 13.23
C LYS A 115 -5.62 -9.43 12.38
N ASN A 116 -5.48 -10.58 11.73
CA ASN A 116 -6.52 -11.11 10.84
C ASN A 116 -7.02 -10.06 9.84
N CYS A 117 -6.08 -9.29 9.29
CA CYS A 117 -6.34 -8.24 8.32
C CYS A 117 -6.05 -8.76 6.92
N MET A 118 -7.10 -8.99 6.15
CA MET A 118 -6.97 -9.48 4.78
C MET A 118 -7.07 -8.31 3.81
N VAL A 119 -6.13 -8.24 2.89
CA VAL A 119 -6.12 -7.29 1.78
C VAL A 119 -6.41 -8.06 0.50
N ARG A 120 -7.45 -7.65 -0.21
CA ARG A 120 -7.79 -8.17 -1.53
C ARG A 120 -7.51 -7.12 -2.59
N ILE A 121 -6.63 -7.42 -3.52
CA ILE A 121 -6.23 -6.53 -4.61
C ILE A 121 -6.82 -7.05 -5.91
N HIS A 122 -7.55 -6.19 -6.63
CA HIS A 122 -8.13 -6.52 -7.92
C HIS A 122 -7.21 -6.06 -9.05
N PHE A 123 -7.08 -6.87 -10.05
CA PHE A 123 -6.33 -6.56 -11.26
C PHE A 123 -7.00 -7.14 -12.49
N GLU A 124 -6.71 -6.62 -13.66
CA GLU A 124 -7.19 -7.13 -14.93
C GLU A 124 -6.15 -8.04 -15.58
N ASP A 125 -6.61 -9.12 -16.15
CA ASP A 125 -5.76 -10.01 -16.94
C ASP A 125 -5.99 -9.82 -18.46
N ASN A 126 -5.17 -10.48 -19.27
CA ASN A 126 -5.26 -10.43 -20.74
C ASN A 126 -6.59 -10.93 -21.31
N ARG A 127 -7.41 -11.59 -20.52
CA ARG A 127 -8.70 -12.19 -20.93
C ARG A 127 -9.88 -11.31 -20.61
N ARG A 128 -9.65 -10.06 -20.23
CA ARG A 128 -10.68 -9.11 -19.80
C ARG A 128 -11.50 -9.59 -18.62
N LYS A 129 -10.91 -10.43 -17.77
CA LYS A 129 -11.54 -10.90 -16.54
C LYS A 129 -10.86 -10.24 -15.37
N GLY A 130 -11.64 -9.62 -14.51
CA GLY A 130 -11.15 -9.17 -13.22
C GLY A 130 -10.68 -10.37 -12.41
N ARG A 131 -9.52 -10.24 -11.81
CA ARG A 131 -8.94 -11.21 -10.88
C ARG A 131 -8.62 -10.52 -9.57
N SER A 132 -8.48 -11.31 -8.54
CA SER A 132 -8.06 -10.81 -7.25
C SER A 132 -6.95 -11.67 -6.67
N TRP A 133 -6.14 -11.03 -5.85
CA TRP A 133 -5.13 -11.68 -5.04
C TRP A 133 -5.32 -11.27 -3.59
N ASP A 134 -5.37 -12.27 -2.70
CA ASP A 134 -5.58 -12.07 -1.29
C ASP A 134 -4.24 -12.23 -0.55
N ILE A 135 -3.92 -11.27 0.31
CA ILE A 135 -2.74 -11.31 1.15
C ILE A 135 -3.09 -10.81 2.55
N GLU A 136 -2.61 -11.52 3.57
CA GLU A 136 -2.75 -11.08 4.96
C GLU A 136 -1.73 -10.00 5.26
N LEU A 137 -2.21 -8.83 5.69
CA LEU A 137 -1.36 -7.76 6.21
C LEU A 137 -1.06 -8.03 7.68
N LYS A 138 0.21 -8.07 8.04
CA LYS A 138 0.70 -8.31 9.39
C LYS A 138 1.36 -7.09 9.98
N ASP A 139 1.59 -7.10 11.28
CA ASP A 139 2.38 -6.07 11.97
C ASP A 139 3.74 -5.89 11.31
N ASN A 140 4.14 -4.66 11.11
CA ASN A 140 5.43 -4.29 10.53
C ASN A 140 5.67 -4.84 9.10
N MET A 141 4.61 -5.13 8.39
CA MET A 141 4.62 -5.58 7.00
C MET A 141 4.11 -4.48 6.09
N PHE A 142 4.66 -4.38 4.90
CA PHE A 142 4.12 -3.52 3.84
C PHE A 142 3.63 -4.34 2.66
N ILE A 143 2.65 -3.77 1.96
CA ILE A 143 2.17 -4.24 0.66
C ILE A 143 2.08 -3.00 -0.23
N MET A 144 2.79 -2.99 -1.35
CA MET A 144 2.77 -1.91 -2.32
C MET A 144 2.31 -2.42 -3.68
N PHE A 145 1.38 -1.73 -4.29
CA PHE A 145 0.77 -2.11 -5.57
C PHE A 145 0.45 -0.87 -6.41
N PRO A 146 0.24 -1.04 -7.73
CA PRO A 146 -0.16 0.07 -8.58
C PRO A 146 -1.47 0.70 -8.10
N SER A 147 -1.52 2.04 -8.02
CA SER A 147 -2.70 2.76 -7.53
C SER A 147 -3.93 2.62 -8.42
N THR A 148 -3.76 2.16 -9.65
CA THR A 148 -4.87 1.80 -10.56
C THR A 148 -5.62 0.55 -10.13
N ASN A 149 -5.06 -0.25 -9.22
CA ASN A 149 -5.71 -1.45 -8.70
C ASN A 149 -6.63 -1.08 -7.54
N MET A 150 -7.88 -1.48 -7.67
CA MET A 150 -8.87 -1.40 -6.61
C MET A 150 -8.57 -2.45 -5.54
N TYR A 151 -8.83 -2.13 -4.29
CA TYR A 151 -8.57 -3.04 -3.18
C TYR A 151 -9.60 -2.95 -2.06
N TYR A 152 -9.65 -3.98 -1.24
CA TYR A 152 -10.49 -4.05 -0.03
C TYR A 152 -9.62 -4.45 1.15
N LEU A 153 -9.96 -3.96 2.33
CA LEU A 153 -9.45 -4.49 3.60
C LEU A 153 -10.59 -5.10 4.39
N THR A 154 -10.32 -6.25 5.00
CA THR A 154 -11.24 -6.94 5.89
C THR A 154 -10.57 -7.16 7.23
N ASN A 155 -11.19 -6.65 8.29
CA ASN A 155 -10.80 -6.95 9.66
C ASN A 155 -11.64 -8.12 10.19
N ASN A 156 -11.05 -9.30 10.25
CA ASN A 156 -11.70 -10.52 10.72
C ASN A 156 -11.64 -10.70 12.26
N GLN A 157 -11.27 -9.68 12.99
CA GLN A 157 -11.34 -9.69 14.45
C GLN A 157 -12.78 -9.38 14.93
N LYS A 158 -13.18 -10.00 16.04
CA LYS A 158 -14.51 -9.78 16.62
C LYS A 158 -14.60 -8.50 17.47
N ASP A 159 -13.50 -8.16 18.16
CA ASP A 159 -13.54 -7.16 19.24
C ASP A 159 -12.44 -6.10 19.14
N SER A 160 -11.61 -6.13 18.12
CA SER A 160 -10.43 -5.26 18.02
C SER A 160 -10.33 -4.52 16.70
N LEU A 161 -9.78 -3.31 16.76
CA LEU A 161 -9.47 -2.47 15.60
C LEU A 161 -8.19 -2.93 14.93
N ASN A 162 -8.12 -2.74 13.63
CA ASN A 162 -6.87 -2.75 12.86
C ASN A 162 -6.44 -1.32 12.54
N PHE A 163 -5.12 -1.08 12.63
CA PHE A 163 -4.50 0.21 12.36
C PHE A 163 -3.52 0.05 11.20
N VAL A 164 -3.81 0.74 10.12
CA VAL A 164 -3.04 0.67 8.88
C VAL A 164 -2.63 2.08 8.46
N GLN A 165 -1.39 2.24 8.05
CA GLN A 165 -0.94 3.46 7.39
C GLN A 165 -0.93 3.25 5.89
N THR A 166 -1.51 4.20 5.17
CA THR A 166 -1.50 4.25 3.71
C THR A 166 -0.53 5.31 3.25
N ILE A 167 0.31 4.98 2.31
CA ILE A 167 1.28 5.89 1.69
C ILE A 167 1.12 5.80 0.18
N THR A 168 1.13 6.93 -0.49
CA THR A 168 1.10 6.97 -1.96
C THR A 168 2.39 7.54 -2.51
N TYR A 169 2.83 7.00 -3.64
CA TYR A 169 4.06 7.37 -4.32
C TYR A 169 3.83 7.70 -5.78
N GLU A 170 4.59 8.66 -6.26
CA GLU A 170 4.88 8.82 -7.69
C GLU A 170 6.24 8.19 -7.99
N TYR A 171 6.45 7.72 -9.21
CA TYR A 171 7.78 7.35 -9.65
C TYR A 171 8.21 8.18 -10.87
N ILE A 172 9.52 8.41 -10.97
CA ILE A 172 10.12 9.17 -12.06
C ILE A 172 11.00 8.25 -12.89
#